data_1c02dba120213972171628616cc7fe7d
#
_entry.id   1c02dba120213972171628616cc7fe7d
#
_cell.length_a   1.000
_cell.length_b   1.000
_cell.length_c   1.000
_cell.angle_alpha   90.00
_cell.angle_beta   90.00
_cell.angle_gamma   90.00
#
_symmetry.space_group_name_H-M   'P 1'
#
loop_
_entity.id
_entity.type
_entity.pdbx_description
1 polymer ?
#
loop_
_entity_poly.entity_id
_entity_poly.type
_entity_poly.pdbx_seq_one_letter_code
_entity_poly.pdbx_strand_id
1 'polypeptide(L)'
;MIAMVVAFLVSLTAYSIFSTLLNQYFGLQADGSEFTNLAIESQRIANVVRGLTNIVSESGNDLTIYAYFSPNDAYVSQIHYYLNASATTLYADVTPMTANPPIGTPITSQKATYSVIDNYYQLNGVNLFNYLDASGNVLSLPISDENSIKGIQINLVVPANFPTASGKQRLSLQVSLRNRKTNL
;
A
#
# COMPACT_ATOMS: atom_id res chain seq x y z
N MET A 1 -18.04 -14.52 56.98
CA MET A 1 -18.58 -13.50 56.07
C MET A 1 -17.51 -12.56 55.48
N ILE A 2 -16.69 -11.88 56.27
CA ILE A 2 -15.64 -10.96 55.79
C ILE A 2 -14.65 -11.63 54.82
N ALA A 3 -14.17 -12.85 55.12
CA ALA A 3 -13.26 -13.59 54.27
C ALA A 3 -13.87 -13.92 52.88
N MET A 4 -15.12 -14.20 52.78
CA MET A 4 -15.80 -14.43 51.48
C MET A 4 -15.89 -13.15 50.64
N VAL A 5 -16.17 -12.02 51.28
CA VAL A 5 -16.21 -10.73 50.58
C VAL A 5 -14.83 -10.35 50.06
N VAL A 6 -13.78 -10.54 50.83
CA VAL A 6 -12.40 -10.29 50.42
C VAL A 6 -11.99 -11.20 49.26
N ALA A 7 -12.29 -12.51 49.35
CA ALA A 7 -11.98 -13.45 48.27
C ALA A 7 -12.74 -13.10 46.97
N PHE A 8 -13.98 -12.65 47.06
CA PHE A 8 -14.76 -12.22 45.90
C PHE A 8 -14.16 -10.95 45.25
N LEU A 9 -13.78 -9.96 46.05
CA LEU A 9 -13.13 -8.76 45.54
C LEU A 9 -11.78 -9.05 44.84
N VAL A 10 -10.97 -9.93 45.43
CA VAL A 10 -9.70 -10.37 44.82
C VAL A 10 -9.96 -11.10 43.50
N SER A 11 -10.98 -11.95 43.44
CA SER A 11 -11.33 -12.67 42.22
C SER A 11 -11.83 -11.72 41.12
N LEU A 12 -12.63 -10.69 41.46
CA LEU A 12 -13.07 -9.68 40.51
C LEU A 12 -11.92 -8.86 39.95
N THR A 13 -10.96 -8.43 40.79
CA THR A 13 -9.79 -7.69 40.32
C THR A 13 -8.90 -8.55 39.44
N ALA A 14 -8.67 -9.80 39.80
CA ALA A 14 -7.90 -10.72 38.97
C ALA A 14 -8.57 -10.98 37.62
N TYR A 15 -9.89 -11.17 37.59
CA TYR A 15 -10.66 -11.30 36.34
C TYR A 15 -10.58 -10.05 35.47
N SER A 16 -10.72 -8.85 36.06
CA SER A 16 -10.61 -7.57 35.33
C SER A 16 -9.22 -7.40 34.69
N ILE A 17 -8.16 -7.68 35.43
CA ILE A 17 -6.78 -7.61 34.92
C ILE A 17 -6.60 -8.60 33.77
N PHE A 18 -7.02 -9.84 33.95
CA PHE A 18 -6.89 -10.90 32.96
C PHE A 18 -7.66 -10.56 31.67
N SER A 19 -8.90 -10.10 31.78
CA SER A 19 -9.71 -9.65 30.63
C SER A 19 -9.05 -8.50 29.88
N THR A 20 -8.50 -7.51 30.59
CA THR A 20 -7.78 -6.39 29.97
C THR A 20 -6.54 -6.88 29.22
N LEU A 21 -5.74 -7.76 29.82
CA LEU A 21 -4.54 -8.32 29.19
C LEU A 21 -4.87 -9.13 27.93
N LEU A 22 -5.94 -9.95 27.98
CA LEU A 22 -6.39 -10.69 26.79
C LEU A 22 -6.81 -9.76 25.65
N ASN A 23 -7.59 -8.73 25.93
CA ASN A 23 -8.02 -7.77 24.92
C ASN A 23 -6.83 -7.04 24.31
N GLN A 24 -5.84 -6.65 25.13
CA GLN A 24 -4.59 -6.06 24.66
C GLN A 24 -3.78 -7.01 23.79
N TYR A 25 -3.67 -8.27 24.20
CA TYR A 25 -2.95 -9.29 23.44
C TYR A 25 -3.57 -9.53 22.05
N PHE A 26 -4.89 -9.69 21.97
CA PHE A 26 -5.59 -9.87 20.70
C PHE A 26 -5.50 -8.63 19.82
N GLY A 27 -5.57 -7.42 20.40
CA GLY A 27 -5.35 -6.17 19.66
C GLY A 27 -3.96 -6.10 19.04
N LEU A 28 -2.91 -6.39 19.81
CA LEU A 28 -1.53 -6.42 19.32
C LEU A 28 -1.31 -7.48 18.23
N GLN A 29 -1.92 -8.66 18.36
CA GLN A 29 -1.83 -9.70 17.36
C GLN A 29 -2.51 -9.29 16.04
N ALA A 30 -3.68 -8.68 16.11
CA ALA A 30 -4.38 -8.17 14.94
C ALA A 30 -3.57 -7.08 14.21
N ASP A 31 -3.04 -6.10 14.96
CA ASP A 31 -2.20 -5.03 14.40
C ASP A 31 -0.91 -5.58 13.76
N GLY A 32 -0.28 -6.57 14.40
CA GLY A 32 0.90 -7.24 13.86
C GLY A 32 0.62 -7.95 12.53
N SER A 33 -0.53 -8.61 12.42
CA SER A 33 -0.97 -9.25 11.18
C SER A 33 -1.26 -8.24 10.08
N GLU A 34 -1.98 -7.15 10.37
CA GLU A 34 -2.28 -6.09 9.41
C GLU A 34 -0.99 -5.40 8.92
N PHE A 35 -0.04 -5.11 9.82
CA PHE A 35 1.24 -4.53 9.43
C PHE A 35 2.06 -5.48 8.55
N THR A 36 2.05 -6.77 8.83
CA THR A 36 2.73 -7.77 8.01
C THR A 36 2.13 -7.82 6.60
N ASN A 37 0.80 -7.83 6.47
CA ASN A 37 0.11 -7.78 5.19
C ASN A 37 0.44 -6.48 4.44
N LEU A 38 0.42 -5.35 5.12
CA LEU A 38 0.81 -4.05 4.55
C LEU A 38 2.25 -4.08 4.00
N ALA A 39 3.18 -4.67 4.75
CA ALA A 39 4.57 -4.80 4.32
C ALA A 39 4.72 -5.71 3.09
N ILE A 40 4.02 -6.84 3.04
CA ILE A 40 4.03 -7.77 1.90
C ILE A 40 3.48 -7.08 0.65
N GLU A 41 2.30 -6.46 0.75
CA GLU A 41 1.67 -5.80 -0.39
C GLU A 41 2.45 -4.57 -0.85
N SER A 42 3.04 -3.80 0.08
CA SER A 42 3.92 -2.69 -0.29
C SER A 42 5.13 -3.16 -1.09
N GLN A 43 5.75 -4.26 -0.67
CA GLN A 43 6.88 -4.84 -1.38
C GLN A 43 6.48 -5.38 -2.76
N ARG A 44 5.27 -5.94 -2.88
CA ARG A 44 4.72 -6.38 -4.16
C ARG A 44 4.53 -5.21 -5.12
N ILE A 45 3.87 -4.12 -4.68
CA ILE A 45 3.72 -2.90 -5.47
C ILE A 45 5.10 -2.35 -5.87
N ALA A 46 6.03 -2.28 -4.91
CA ALA A 46 7.39 -1.78 -5.16
C ALA A 46 8.14 -2.59 -6.22
N ASN A 47 8.00 -3.91 -6.22
CA ASN A 47 8.63 -4.77 -7.21
C ASN A 47 8.05 -4.54 -8.62
N VAL A 48 6.72 -4.41 -8.73
CA VAL A 48 6.04 -4.08 -9.99
C VAL A 48 6.48 -2.70 -10.48
N VAL A 49 6.44 -1.68 -9.62
CA VAL A 49 6.82 -0.30 -9.94
C VAL A 49 8.30 -0.20 -10.33
N ARG A 50 9.20 -0.94 -9.66
CA ARG A 50 10.63 -0.96 -10.00
C ARG A 50 10.90 -1.43 -11.43
N GLY A 51 10.08 -2.37 -11.92
CA GLY A 51 10.17 -2.96 -13.25
C GLY A 51 9.33 -2.24 -14.31
N LEU A 52 8.70 -1.11 -14.01
CA LEU A 52 7.87 -0.41 -14.98
C LEU A 52 8.67 0.00 -16.23
N THR A 53 8.04 -0.09 -17.38
CA THR A 53 8.61 0.32 -18.67
C THR A 53 8.17 1.72 -19.05
N ASN A 54 6.91 2.07 -18.74
CA ASN A 54 6.38 3.42 -18.98
C ASN A 54 5.31 3.80 -17.97
N ILE A 55 5.15 5.10 -17.73
CA ILE A 55 4.05 5.70 -16.98
C ILE A 55 3.03 6.18 -18.01
N VAL A 56 1.76 5.86 -17.81
CA VAL A 56 0.65 6.23 -18.72
C VAL A 56 -0.10 7.42 -18.15
N SER A 57 -0.33 7.44 -16.85
CA SER A 57 -0.88 8.57 -16.12
C SER A 57 -0.41 8.56 -14.68
N GLU A 58 -0.24 9.78 -14.12
CA GLU A 58 0.20 9.98 -12.75
C GLU A 58 -0.66 11.01 -12.03
N SER A 59 -1.00 10.70 -10.79
CA SER A 59 -1.61 11.63 -9.85
C SER A 59 -1.20 11.28 -8.41
N GLY A 60 -1.66 12.04 -7.43
CA GLY A 60 -1.34 11.76 -6.03
C GLY A 60 -1.92 10.45 -5.52
N ASN A 61 -3.08 10.02 -6.04
CA ASN A 61 -3.79 8.82 -5.56
C ASN A 61 -4.11 7.81 -6.66
N ASP A 62 -3.57 8.03 -7.86
CA ASP A 62 -3.83 7.24 -9.04
C ASP A 62 -2.53 7.11 -9.85
N LEU A 63 -2.22 5.89 -10.27
CA LEU A 63 -1.01 5.60 -11.04
C LEU A 63 -1.30 4.52 -12.08
N THR A 64 -1.14 4.86 -13.37
CA THR A 64 -1.24 3.88 -14.46
C THR A 64 0.13 3.68 -15.10
N ILE A 65 0.57 2.43 -15.15
CA ILE A 65 1.89 2.04 -15.66
C ILE A 65 1.81 0.84 -16.59
N TYR A 66 2.84 0.66 -17.40
CA TYR A 66 3.14 -0.60 -18.07
C TYR A 66 4.25 -1.33 -17.29
N ALA A 67 3.94 -2.51 -16.76
CA ALA A 67 4.88 -3.34 -16.02
C ALA A 67 4.51 -4.83 -16.10
N TYR A 68 5.44 -5.72 -15.77
CA TYR A 68 5.12 -7.12 -15.53
C TYR A 68 4.43 -7.25 -14.17
N PHE A 69 3.18 -7.75 -14.17
CA PHE A 69 2.44 -7.97 -12.92
C PHE A 69 2.84 -9.28 -12.26
N SER A 70 3.13 -10.29 -13.08
CA SER A 70 3.66 -11.58 -12.63
C SER A 70 4.99 -11.88 -13.33
N PRO A 71 5.95 -12.57 -12.66
CA PRO A 71 7.21 -12.98 -13.29
C PRO A 71 7.04 -13.88 -14.52
N ASN A 72 5.90 -14.56 -14.63
CA ASN A 72 5.59 -15.50 -15.71
C ASN A 72 4.86 -14.88 -16.90
N ASP A 73 4.55 -13.57 -16.83
CA ASP A 73 3.86 -12.89 -17.91
C ASP A 73 4.77 -12.79 -19.15
N ALA A 74 4.23 -13.16 -20.32
CA ALA A 74 4.97 -13.07 -21.59
C ALA A 74 5.19 -11.62 -22.02
N TYR A 75 4.24 -10.74 -21.72
CA TYR A 75 4.25 -9.31 -22.04
C TYR A 75 3.88 -8.50 -20.81
N VAL A 76 4.22 -7.22 -20.83
CA VAL A 76 3.77 -6.29 -19.78
C VAL A 76 2.24 -6.18 -19.77
N SER A 77 1.71 -5.82 -18.63
CA SER A 77 0.30 -5.45 -18.45
C SER A 77 0.18 -3.95 -18.23
N GLN A 78 -0.94 -3.37 -18.65
CA GLN A 78 -1.36 -2.06 -18.16
C GLN A 78 -1.92 -2.26 -16.75
N ILE A 79 -1.29 -1.61 -15.77
CA ILE A 79 -1.65 -1.73 -14.36
C ILE A 79 -2.08 -0.35 -13.88
N HIS A 80 -3.30 -0.27 -13.35
CA HIS A 80 -3.88 0.95 -12.81
C HIS A 80 -4.13 0.78 -11.32
N TYR A 81 -3.33 1.45 -10.50
CA TYR A 81 -3.50 1.54 -9.05
C TYR A 81 -4.35 2.75 -8.70
N TYR A 82 -5.42 2.54 -7.94
CA TYR A 82 -6.33 3.61 -7.54
C TYR A 82 -7.05 3.31 -6.22
N LEU A 83 -7.49 4.37 -5.55
CA LEU A 83 -8.36 4.25 -4.37
C LEU A 83 -9.82 4.21 -4.79
N ASN A 84 -10.64 3.42 -4.09
CA ASN A 84 -12.08 3.47 -4.25
C ASN A 84 -12.64 4.85 -3.88
N ALA A 85 -13.90 5.12 -4.21
CA ALA A 85 -14.54 6.42 -3.96
C ALA A 85 -14.55 6.83 -2.47
N SER A 86 -14.53 5.86 -1.57
CA SER A 86 -14.47 6.10 -0.11
C SER A 86 -13.03 6.22 0.42
N ALA A 87 -12.01 6.05 -0.43
CA ALA A 87 -10.59 6.02 -0.07
C ALA A 87 -10.26 5.03 1.06
N THR A 88 -10.96 3.89 1.08
CA THR A 88 -10.78 2.83 2.09
C THR A 88 -10.12 1.57 1.54
N THR A 89 -10.03 1.43 0.22
CA THR A 89 -9.44 0.26 -0.42
C THR A 89 -8.58 0.69 -1.59
N LEU A 90 -7.36 0.17 -1.66
CA LEU A 90 -6.47 0.32 -2.81
C LEU A 90 -6.69 -0.86 -3.75
N TYR A 91 -7.05 -0.56 -4.97
CA TYR A 91 -7.22 -1.52 -6.06
C TYR A 91 -6.07 -1.48 -7.07
N ALA A 92 -5.88 -2.59 -7.75
CA ALA A 92 -5.07 -2.70 -8.96
C ALA A 92 -5.89 -3.35 -10.07
N ASP A 93 -6.18 -2.59 -11.10
CA ASP A 93 -6.73 -3.12 -12.35
C ASP A 93 -5.57 -3.55 -13.26
N VAL A 94 -5.55 -4.81 -13.62
CA VAL A 94 -4.50 -5.41 -14.45
C VAL A 94 -5.11 -5.82 -15.78
N THR A 95 -4.64 -5.19 -16.86
CA THR A 95 -5.09 -5.49 -18.21
C THR A 95 -3.90 -6.03 -19.00
N PRO A 96 -3.87 -7.35 -19.35
CA PRO A 96 -2.82 -7.93 -20.18
C PRO A 96 -2.71 -7.25 -21.54
N MET A 97 -1.52 -7.25 -22.12
CA MET A 97 -1.28 -6.68 -23.43
C MET A 97 -1.00 -7.77 -24.49
N THR A 98 -1.33 -7.48 -25.75
CA THR A 98 -1.07 -8.39 -26.89
C THR A 98 0.41 -8.51 -27.22
N ALA A 99 1.21 -7.49 -26.91
CA ALA A 99 2.65 -7.42 -27.03
C ALA A 99 3.19 -6.29 -26.13
N ASN A 100 4.51 -6.15 -26.00
CA ASN A 100 5.10 -5.00 -25.30
C ASN A 100 4.90 -3.69 -26.09
N PRO A 101 4.74 -2.54 -25.37
CA PRO A 101 4.70 -1.22 -26.02
C PRO A 101 5.97 -0.97 -26.88
N PRO A 102 5.88 -0.23 -27.99
CA PRO A 102 4.71 0.53 -28.47
C PRO A 102 3.75 -0.27 -29.35
N ILE A 103 4.02 -1.53 -29.66
CA ILE A 103 3.25 -2.33 -30.63
C ILE A 103 1.98 -2.93 -30.01
N GLY A 104 2.08 -3.35 -28.72
CA GLY A 104 0.99 -4.01 -28.02
C GLY A 104 -0.18 -3.08 -27.68
N THR A 105 -1.37 -3.68 -27.59
CA THR A 105 -2.60 -3.00 -27.14
C THR A 105 -3.19 -3.76 -25.94
N PRO A 106 -3.85 -3.06 -24.99
CA PRO A 106 -4.51 -3.69 -23.85
C PRO A 106 -5.66 -4.60 -24.27
N ILE A 107 -5.72 -5.81 -23.72
CA ILE A 107 -6.82 -6.78 -23.94
C ILE A 107 -7.87 -6.51 -22.87
N THR A 108 -8.73 -5.53 -23.11
CA THR A 108 -9.71 -5.03 -22.12
C THR A 108 -10.71 -6.10 -21.64
N SER A 109 -10.99 -7.11 -22.47
CA SER A 109 -11.84 -8.26 -22.10
C SER A 109 -11.22 -9.18 -21.04
N GLN A 110 -9.91 -9.08 -20.82
CA GLN A 110 -9.17 -9.86 -19.81
C GLN A 110 -8.74 -9.01 -18.60
N LYS A 111 -9.30 -7.80 -18.48
CA LYS A 111 -9.05 -6.95 -17.32
C LYS A 111 -9.49 -7.65 -16.03
N ALA A 112 -8.60 -7.73 -15.07
CA ALA A 112 -8.85 -8.25 -13.73
C ALA A 112 -8.60 -7.16 -12.68
N THR A 113 -9.48 -7.07 -11.68
CA THR A 113 -9.36 -6.14 -10.55
C THR A 113 -8.95 -6.91 -9.30
N TYR A 114 -7.90 -6.47 -8.66
CA TYR A 114 -7.39 -7.03 -7.41
C TYR A 114 -7.53 -6.00 -6.29
N SER A 115 -8.03 -6.44 -5.12
CA SER A 115 -7.87 -5.68 -3.89
C SER A 115 -6.44 -5.86 -3.42
N VAL A 116 -5.71 -4.76 -3.28
CA VAL A 116 -4.30 -4.76 -2.86
C VAL A 116 -4.19 -4.48 -1.36
N ILE A 117 -4.93 -3.47 -0.88
CA ILE A 117 -4.99 -3.13 0.53
C ILE A 117 -6.44 -2.84 0.89
N ASP A 118 -6.98 -3.67 1.76
CA ASP A 118 -8.23 -3.41 2.44
C ASP A 118 -7.96 -2.52 3.67
N ASN A 119 -8.98 -1.78 4.10
CA ASN A 119 -8.86 -0.86 5.23
C ASN A 119 -7.78 0.22 5.08
N TYR A 120 -7.52 0.68 3.83
CA TYR A 120 -6.65 1.84 3.61
C TYR A 120 -7.22 3.08 4.31
N TYR A 121 -6.34 3.91 4.86
CA TYR A 121 -6.69 5.18 5.47
C TYR A 121 -6.02 6.35 4.77
N GLN A 122 -6.82 7.21 4.14
CA GLN A 122 -6.30 8.43 3.51
C GLN A 122 -5.95 9.47 4.56
N LEU A 123 -4.66 9.79 4.69
CA LEU A 123 -4.20 10.92 5.49
C LEU A 123 -4.35 12.22 4.70
N ASN A 124 -4.92 13.26 5.34
CA ASN A 124 -5.01 14.58 4.74
C ASN A 124 -3.62 15.13 4.39
N GLY A 125 -3.46 15.60 3.16
CA GLY A 125 -2.21 16.18 2.67
C GLY A 125 -1.10 15.16 2.38
N VAL A 126 -1.38 13.86 2.43
CA VAL A 126 -0.42 12.80 2.07
C VAL A 126 -0.94 12.07 0.83
N ASN A 127 -0.20 12.17 -0.26
CA ASN A 127 -0.48 11.43 -1.47
C ASN A 127 -0.08 9.96 -1.29
N LEU A 128 -0.84 9.06 -1.91
CA LEU A 128 -0.49 7.65 -2.02
C LEU A 128 0.82 7.48 -2.81
N PHE A 129 0.94 8.22 -3.92
CA PHE A 129 2.13 8.24 -4.77
C PHE A 129 2.75 9.64 -4.79
N ASN A 130 4.06 9.72 -4.52
CA ASN A 130 4.88 10.88 -4.80
C ASN A 130 5.93 10.49 -5.82
N TYR A 131 6.17 11.34 -6.79
CA TYR A 131 7.12 11.11 -7.87
C TYR A 131 8.41 11.85 -7.57
N LEU A 132 9.54 11.22 -7.81
CA LEU A 132 10.85 11.71 -7.38
C LEU A 132 11.76 11.95 -8.59
N ASP A 133 12.52 13.05 -8.54
CA ASP A 133 13.57 13.36 -9.50
C ASP A 133 14.83 12.51 -9.26
N ALA A 134 15.89 12.78 -10.03
CA ALA A 134 17.18 12.09 -9.90
C ALA A 134 17.89 12.36 -8.56
N SER A 135 17.57 13.48 -7.91
CA SER A 135 18.10 13.87 -6.60
C SER A 135 17.26 13.36 -5.42
N GLY A 136 16.12 12.71 -5.72
CA GLY A 136 15.19 12.23 -4.71
C GLY A 136 14.21 13.28 -4.18
N ASN A 137 14.10 14.44 -4.82
CA ASN A 137 13.13 15.47 -4.48
C ASN A 137 11.76 15.12 -5.07
N VAL A 138 10.70 15.46 -4.32
CA VAL A 138 9.32 15.27 -4.77
C VAL A 138 8.99 16.27 -5.87
N LEU A 139 8.53 15.75 -7.01
CA LEU A 139 8.04 16.54 -8.14
C LEU A 139 6.63 17.06 -7.85
N SER A 140 6.35 18.29 -8.26
CA SER A 140 5.01 18.90 -8.16
C SER A 140 4.08 18.35 -9.23
N LEU A 141 2.86 18.02 -8.87
CA LEU A 141 1.81 17.60 -9.80
C LEU A 141 1.06 18.84 -10.38
N PRO A 142 0.63 18.80 -11.66
CA PRO A 142 0.92 17.77 -12.67
C PRO A 142 2.38 17.82 -13.16
N ILE A 143 2.94 16.67 -13.56
CA ILE A 143 4.30 16.57 -14.05
C ILE A 143 4.33 16.84 -15.56
N SER A 144 5.08 17.84 -15.97
CA SER A 144 5.17 18.24 -17.38
C SER A 144 6.06 17.32 -18.24
N ASP A 145 7.04 16.68 -17.62
CA ASP A 145 7.96 15.73 -18.27
C ASP A 145 8.08 14.46 -17.46
N GLU A 146 7.41 13.40 -17.92
CA GLU A 146 7.45 12.08 -17.29
C GLU A 146 8.87 11.49 -17.25
N ASN A 147 9.80 11.93 -18.12
CA ASN A 147 11.18 11.46 -18.10
C ASN A 147 11.96 11.98 -16.88
N SER A 148 11.48 13.05 -16.27
CA SER A 148 12.05 13.57 -15.01
C SER A 148 11.81 12.63 -13.82
N ILE A 149 10.82 11.74 -13.89
CA ILE A 149 10.51 10.78 -12.84
C ILE A 149 11.55 9.68 -12.82
N LYS A 150 12.35 9.61 -11.76
CA LYS A 150 13.40 8.60 -11.54
C LYS A 150 13.10 7.66 -10.38
N GLY A 151 12.12 8.01 -9.56
CA GLY A 151 11.63 7.20 -8.46
C GLY A 151 10.17 7.46 -8.13
N ILE A 152 9.56 6.54 -7.42
CA ILE A 152 8.22 6.68 -6.88
C ILE A 152 8.25 6.34 -5.40
N GLN A 153 7.73 7.22 -4.57
CA GLN A 153 7.48 6.97 -3.16
C GLN A 153 6.02 6.55 -2.98
N ILE A 154 5.82 5.42 -2.33
CA ILE A 154 4.51 4.84 -2.05
C ILE A 154 4.23 5.01 -0.56
N ASN A 155 3.14 5.67 -0.19
CA ASN A 155 2.73 5.92 1.18
C ASN A 155 1.47 5.13 1.49
N LEU A 156 1.60 4.06 2.26
CA LEU A 156 0.50 3.21 2.67
C LEU A 156 0.17 3.47 4.13
N VAL A 157 -1.11 3.59 4.44
CA VAL A 157 -1.60 3.83 5.80
C VAL A 157 -2.80 2.95 6.04
N VAL A 158 -2.81 2.26 7.17
CA VAL A 158 -3.96 1.48 7.66
C VAL A 158 -4.30 1.92 9.09
N PRO A 159 -5.57 1.80 9.51
CA PRO A 159 -5.95 2.01 10.91
C PRO A 159 -5.18 1.04 11.82
N ALA A 160 -4.86 1.45 13.03
CA ALA A 160 -4.38 0.55 14.08
C ALA A 160 -5.52 0.27 15.06
N ASN A 161 -5.71 -0.98 15.42
CA ASN A 161 -6.73 -1.39 16.39
C ASN A 161 -6.28 -1.15 17.83
N PHE A 162 -4.97 -1.07 18.05
CA PHE A 162 -4.40 -0.77 19.35
C PHE A 162 -4.23 0.76 19.52
N PRO A 163 -4.48 1.32 20.70
CA PRO A 163 -4.32 2.75 20.96
C PRO A 163 -2.85 3.16 20.96
N THR A 164 -2.24 3.21 19.79
CA THR A 164 -0.98 3.92 19.56
C THR A 164 -1.24 5.41 19.56
N ALA A 165 -0.24 6.23 19.81
CA ALA A 165 -0.37 7.68 19.90
C ALA A 165 -1.02 8.33 18.67
N SER A 166 -1.06 7.64 17.51
CA SER A 166 -1.69 8.11 16.27
C SER A 166 -2.87 7.27 15.81
N GLY A 167 -3.13 6.09 16.37
CA GLY A 167 -4.19 5.17 15.92
C GLY A 167 -4.05 4.69 14.47
N LYS A 168 -2.86 4.81 13.87
CA LYS A 168 -2.60 4.52 12.46
C LYS A 168 -1.21 3.95 12.29
N GLN A 169 -1.09 2.96 11.40
CA GLN A 169 0.19 2.41 10.95
C GLN A 169 0.50 2.96 9.58
N ARG A 170 1.69 3.52 9.41
CA ARG A 170 2.16 4.09 8.15
C ARG A 170 3.41 3.36 7.68
N LEU A 171 3.41 2.96 6.41
CA LEU A 171 4.57 2.47 5.70
C LEU A 171 4.84 3.37 4.51
N SER A 172 6.06 3.90 4.41
CA SER A 172 6.51 4.68 3.26
C SER A 172 7.68 3.96 2.62
N LEU A 173 7.55 3.64 1.34
CA LEU A 173 8.56 2.92 0.58
C LEU A 173 8.98 3.73 -0.64
N GLN A 174 10.28 3.93 -0.81
CA GLN A 174 10.84 4.63 -1.97
C GLN A 174 11.42 3.63 -2.96
N VAL A 175 11.02 3.73 -4.22
CA VAL A 175 11.41 2.82 -5.30
C VAL A 175 12.11 3.61 -6.39
N SER A 176 13.36 3.28 -6.67
CA SER A 176 14.09 3.80 -7.85
C SER A 176 13.69 3.00 -9.09
N LEU A 177 13.38 3.69 -10.18
CA LEU A 177 12.96 3.09 -11.44
C LEU A 177 14.17 2.55 -12.20
N ARG A 178 14.16 1.24 -12.50
CA ARG A 178 15.30 0.58 -13.15
C ARG A 178 15.56 1.07 -14.57
N ASN A 179 14.49 1.26 -15.34
CA ASN A 179 14.57 1.60 -16.77
C ASN A 179 14.72 3.10 -17.04
N ARG A 180 14.76 3.93 -16.00
CA ARG A 180 14.87 5.41 -16.10
C ARG A 180 16.14 5.94 -15.43
N LYS A 181 17.09 5.07 -15.05
CA LYS A 181 18.41 5.51 -14.63
C LYS A 181 19.15 6.04 -15.86
N THR A 182 19.56 7.29 -15.82
CA THR A 182 20.57 7.82 -16.71
C THR A 182 21.85 7.03 -16.45
N ASN A 183 22.36 6.29 -17.43
CA ASN A 183 23.72 5.79 -17.37
C ASN A 183 24.62 7.02 -17.37
N LEU A 184 25.28 7.27 -16.24
CA LEU A 184 26.41 8.18 -16.14
C LEU A 184 27.63 7.49 -16.77
#